data_1f86826e10681674df91101c1762e2da
#
_entry.id   1f86826e10681674df91101c1762e2da
#
_cell.length_a   1.000
_cell.length_b   1.000
_cell.length_c   1.000
_cell.angle_alpha   90.00
_cell.angle_beta   90.00
_cell.angle_gamma   90.00
#
_symmetry.space_group_name_H-M   'P 1'
#
loop_
_entity.id
_entity.type
_entity.pdbx_description
1 polymer ?
#
loop_
_entity_poly.entity_id
_entity_poly.type
_entity_poly.pdbx_seq_one_letter_code
_entity_poly.pdbx_strand_id
1 'polypeptide(L)'
;MARTSFAALIGAVVLAGIAASNPVQAQVIGVSWSNFQEERWKTDEAAIKAAIAAGGGTYVSADAQSSAAKQITDIEALIARGAKALIVLAQDANAIRPAVEKAVNEGIPVIGYDRLIEMKDVLYITFDNKEVGRIQAREVFKVKPDGSYVFIKGSSADPNADFLFSGQMEVLGDAIKSGKVKNVGDAYTDGWLPANAQRNMEQFLTANRNKVDAVVASNDGTAGGAVAALAAQGMAGAVPVSGQDGDHAALNRVALGTQTVSVWKDARLLGRTAGEQAMTLAKGTKLEALQGTKAWADGPRKVAMTSILLTPVPITKDNLDVVIQAGWVPKDVVCRGVKAGTAKACN
;
A
#
# COMPACT_ATOMS: atom_id res chain seq x y z
N MET A 1 22.04 -55.97 81.01
CA MET A 1 22.80 -55.52 79.85
C MET A 1 21.80 -55.19 78.73
N ALA A 2 21.42 -53.98 78.60
CA ALA A 2 20.48 -53.49 77.59
C ALA A 2 21.22 -52.75 76.48
N ARG A 3 21.09 -53.17 75.22
CA ARG A 3 21.62 -52.49 74.05
C ARG A 3 20.49 -51.67 73.43
N THR A 4 20.59 -50.36 73.48
CA THR A 4 19.76 -49.39 72.80
C THR A 4 20.27 -49.18 71.40
N SER A 5 19.47 -49.48 70.40
CA SER A 5 19.74 -49.19 68.97
C SER A 5 19.18 -47.81 68.64
N PHE A 6 20.03 -46.93 68.13
CA PHE A 6 19.66 -45.62 67.57
C PHE A 6 19.32 -45.83 66.07
N ALA A 7 18.10 -45.52 65.68
CA ALA A 7 17.70 -45.47 64.28
C ALA A 7 17.86 -44.03 63.79
N ALA A 8 18.72 -43.81 62.78
CA ALA A 8 18.93 -42.53 62.12
C ALA A 8 17.88 -42.37 61.00
N LEU A 9 16.97 -41.37 61.14
CA LEU A 9 16.09 -40.95 60.09
C LEU A 9 16.86 -40.02 59.11
N ILE A 10 17.04 -40.48 57.86
CA ILE A 10 17.54 -39.64 56.76
C ILE A 10 16.35 -38.99 56.10
N GLY A 11 16.17 -37.68 56.37
CA GLY A 11 15.15 -36.85 55.69
C GLY A 11 15.62 -36.47 54.29
N ALA A 12 14.96 -36.97 53.26
CA ALA A 12 15.17 -36.53 51.88
C ALA A 12 14.51 -35.19 51.65
N VAL A 13 15.31 -34.15 51.48
CA VAL A 13 14.83 -32.79 51.05
C VAL A 13 14.65 -32.87 49.52
N VAL A 14 13.37 -32.90 49.08
CA VAL A 14 13.02 -32.73 47.67
C VAL A 14 13.07 -31.22 47.35
N LEU A 15 14.13 -30.78 46.70
CA LEU A 15 14.19 -29.44 46.09
C LEU A 15 13.29 -29.43 44.85
N ALA A 16 12.08 -28.95 45.00
CA ALA A 16 11.21 -28.60 43.86
C ALA A 16 11.82 -27.39 43.14
N GLY A 17 12.51 -27.64 42.02
CA GLY A 17 13.02 -26.59 41.12
C GLY A 17 11.83 -25.82 40.54
N ILE A 18 11.58 -24.61 41.02
CA ILE A 18 10.67 -23.67 40.36
C ILE A 18 11.39 -23.23 39.08
N ALA A 19 11.01 -23.79 37.94
CA ALA A 19 11.39 -23.27 36.63
C ALA A 19 10.79 -21.86 36.52
N ALA A 20 11.61 -20.85 36.77
CA ALA A 20 11.26 -19.47 36.49
C ALA A 20 11.05 -19.35 34.97
N SER A 21 9.81 -19.38 34.52
CA SER A 21 9.46 -19.00 33.15
C SER A 21 9.83 -17.51 33.02
N ASN A 22 10.96 -17.23 32.36
CA ASN A 22 11.26 -15.86 31.94
C ASN A 22 10.06 -15.36 31.13
N PRO A 23 9.48 -14.20 31.48
CA PRO A 23 8.43 -13.62 30.67
C PRO A 23 9.00 -13.42 29.26
N VAL A 24 8.38 -14.03 28.27
CA VAL A 24 8.72 -13.78 26.87
C VAL A 24 8.49 -12.29 26.65
N GLN A 25 9.57 -11.53 26.56
CA GLN A 25 9.48 -10.09 26.31
C GLN A 25 8.75 -9.86 25.01
N ALA A 26 7.62 -9.15 25.05
CA ALA A 26 6.82 -8.86 23.87
C ALA A 26 7.69 -8.17 22.79
N GLN A 27 7.65 -8.66 21.57
CA GLN A 27 8.42 -8.07 20.46
C GLN A 27 7.83 -6.71 20.11
N VAL A 28 8.64 -5.66 20.19
CA VAL A 28 8.26 -4.31 19.79
C VAL A 28 8.43 -4.19 18.27
N ILE A 29 7.35 -3.89 17.56
CA ILE A 29 7.37 -3.61 16.12
C ILE A 29 7.17 -2.12 15.91
N GLY A 30 8.16 -1.47 15.29
CA GLY A 30 8.12 -0.06 14.93
C GLY A 30 7.50 0.13 13.55
N VAL A 31 6.55 1.07 13.43
CA VAL A 31 5.92 1.40 12.14
C VAL A 31 6.12 2.88 11.84
N SER A 32 6.79 3.18 10.73
CA SER A 32 7.02 4.54 10.26
C SER A 32 6.09 4.83 9.08
N TRP A 33 5.13 5.71 9.31
CA TRP A 33 4.18 6.18 8.30
C TRP A 33 4.71 7.42 7.58
N SER A 34 4.43 7.53 6.27
CA SER A 34 4.72 8.74 5.49
C SER A 34 3.76 9.89 5.87
N ASN A 35 2.48 9.57 5.94
CA ASN A 35 1.37 10.43 6.35
C ASN A 35 0.08 9.59 6.40
N PHE A 36 -1.07 10.24 6.70
CA PHE A 36 -2.40 9.63 6.71
C PHE A 36 -3.38 10.35 5.77
N GLN A 37 -2.91 10.85 4.64
CA GLN A 37 -3.75 11.57 3.67
C GLN A 37 -4.61 10.64 2.82
N GLU A 38 -4.07 9.51 2.35
CA GLU A 38 -4.84 8.48 1.67
C GLU A 38 -5.70 7.73 2.69
N GLU A 39 -6.98 7.55 2.37
CA GLU A 39 -7.99 6.93 3.23
C GLU A 39 -7.55 5.55 3.73
N ARG A 40 -6.93 4.77 2.88
CA ARG A 40 -6.51 3.40 3.16
C ARG A 40 -5.54 3.27 4.34
N TRP A 41 -4.64 4.25 4.60
CA TRP A 41 -3.59 4.09 5.61
C TRP A 41 -4.11 3.82 7.02
N LYS A 42 -5.31 4.28 7.36
CA LYS A 42 -5.97 3.94 8.64
C LYS A 42 -6.39 2.48 8.69
N THR A 43 -6.85 1.93 7.57
CA THR A 43 -7.22 0.51 7.45
C THR A 43 -5.97 -0.37 7.48
N ASP A 44 -4.91 0.02 6.77
CA ASP A 44 -3.60 -0.62 6.82
C ASP A 44 -3.06 -0.66 8.27
N GLU A 45 -3.08 0.47 8.97
CA GLU A 45 -2.64 0.57 10.37
C GLU A 45 -3.43 -0.36 11.29
N ALA A 46 -4.75 -0.38 11.17
CA ALA A 46 -5.60 -1.24 11.99
C ALA A 46 -5.26 -2.73 11.77
N ALA A 47 -5.04 -3.14 10.51
CA ALA A 47 -4.67 -4.51 10.17
C ALA A 47 -3.27 -4.89 10.67
N ILE A 48 -2.29 -3.99 10.56
CA ILE A 48 -0.94 -4.18 11.11
C ILE A 48 -1.01 -4.34 12.64
N LYS A 49 -1.73 -3.44 13.34
CA LYS A 49 -1.90 -3.50 14.80
C LYS A 49 -2.52 -4.84 15.24
N ALA A 50 -3.58 -5.27 14.55
CA ALA A 50 -4.25 -6.53 14.86
C ALA A 50 -3.31 -7.73 14.67
N ALA A 51 -2.54 -7.78 13.58
CA ALA A 51 -1.60 -8.87 13.30
C ALA A 51 -0.45 -8.92 14.32
N ILE A 52 0.12 -7.77 14.68
CA ILE A 52 1.17 -7.68 15.71
C ILE A 52 0.64 -8.15 17.06
N ALA A 53 -0.56 -7.69 17.47
CA ALA A 53 -1.18 -8.09 18.73
C ALA A 53 -1.48 -9.60 18.76
N ALA A 54 -2.01 -10.17 17.68
CA ALA A 54 -2.25 -11.62 17.55
C ALA A 54 -0.96 -12.43 17.66
N GLY A 55 0.18 -11.90 17.21
CA GLY A 55 1.51 -12.50 17.36
C GLY A 55 2.13 -12.35 18.75
N GLY A 56 1.48 -11.64 19.68
CA GLY A 56 1.98 -11.33 21.03
C GLY A 56 2.98 -10.17 21.06
N GLY A 57 3.01 -9.33 20.02
CA GLY A 57 3.89 -8.17 19.92
C GLY A 57 3.26 -6.86 20.41
N THR A 58 4.09 -5.84 20.47
CA THR A 58 3.70 -4.46 20.78
C THR A 58 3.90 -3.56 19.57
N TYR A 59 2.83 -2.89 19.15
CA TYR A 59 2.88 -1.89 18.07
C TYR A 59 3.32 -0.53 18.63
N VAL A 60 4.30 0.10 17.98
CA VAL A 60 4.68 1.50 18.20
C VAL A 60 4.82 2.19 16.86
N SER A 61 4.42 3.44 16.73
CA SER A 61 4.47 4.14 15.45
C SER A 61 4.92 5.58 15.53
N ALA A 62 5.28 6.13 14.39
CA ALA A 62 5.52 7.53 14.15
C ALA A 62 4.95 7.93 12.78
N ASP A 63 4.47 9.17 12.67
CA ASP A 63 3.94 9.78 11.46
C ASP A 63 4.86 10.89 10.98
N ALA A 64 5.45 10.73 9.80
CA ALA A 64 6.38 11.68 9.22
C ALA A 64 5.70 12.97 8.72
N GLN A 65 4.37 13.00 8.66
CA GLN A 65 3.60 14.17 8.25
C GLN A 65 4.08 14.75 6.89
N SER A 66 4.35 13.85 5.94
CA SER A 66 4.87 14.18 4.60
C SER A 66 6.29 14.79 4.58
N SER A 67 7.08 14.66 5.66
CA SER A 67 8.46 15.13 5.75
C SER A 67 9.45 13.97 5.75
N ALA A 68 10.25 13.83 4.70
CA ALA A 68 11.30 12.81 4.65
C ALA A 68 12.36 13.01 5.75
N ALA A 69 12.72 14.27 6.07
CA ALA A 69 13.64 14.57 7.16
C ALA A 69 13.10 14.14 8.52
N LYS A 70 11.80 14.40 8.78
CA LYS A 70 11.15 13.91 9.98
C LYS A 70 11.12 12.39 10.01
N GLN A 71 10.86 11.72 8.88
CA GLN A 71 10.81 10.26 8.81
C GLN A 71 12.14 9.60 9.22
N ILE A 72 13.28 10.18 8.85
CA ILE A 72 14.61 9.74 9.27
C ILE A 72 14.69 9.75 10.81
N THR A 73 14.35 10.88 11.45
CA THR A 73 14.34 11.01 12.91
C THR A 73 13.34 10.05 13.57
N ASP A 74 12.18 9.86 12.97
CA ASP A 74 11.14 8.94 13.46
C ASP A 74 11.63 7.48 13.45
N ILE A 75 12.32 7.05 12.38
CA ILE A 75 12.91 5.70 12.29
C ILE A 75 13.96 5.51 13.39
N GLU A 76 14.85 6.49 13.60
CA GLU A 76 15.85 6.44 14.67
C GLU A 76 15.21 6.39 16.06
N ALA A 77 14.14 7.14 16.29
CA ALA A 77 13.40 7.10 17.52
C ALA A 77 12.72 5.73 17.77
N LEU A 78 12.19 5.09 16.72
CA LEU A 78 11.63 3.74 16.82
C LEU A 78 12.69 2.70 17.18
N ILE A 79 13.90 2.80 16.61
CA ILE A 79 15.05 1.98 16.95
C ILE A 79 15.41 2.17 18.44
N ALA A 80 15.56 3.42 18.87
CA ALA A 80 15.88 3.76 20.27
C ALA A 80 14.83 3.26 21.27
N ARG A 81 13.56 3.14 20.84
CA ARG A 81 12.46 2.56 21.64
C ARG A 81 12.48 1.04 21.66
N GLY A 82 13.50 0.41 21.11
CA GLY A 82 13.72 -1.04 21.16
C GLY A 82 12.96 -1.85 20.12
N ALA A 83 12.59 -1.25 18.99
CA ALA A 83 11.97 -1.98 17.88
C ALA A 83 12.83 -3.18 17.47
N LYS A 84 12.21 -4.35 17.35
CA LYS A 84 12.81 -5.62 16.92
C LYS A 84 12.60 -5.90 15.44
N ALA A 85 11.70 -5.19 14.81
CA ALA A 85 11.53 -5.09 13.37
C ALA A 85 10.87 -3.74 13.04
N LEU A 86 11.08 -3.26 11.82
CA LEU A 86 10.47 -2.02 11.32
C LEU A 86 9.59 -2.31 10.11
N ILE A 87 8.43 -1.67 10.05
CA ILE A 87 7.58 -1.54 8.86
C ILE A 87 7.65 -0.08 8.44
N VAL A 88 8.08 0.21 7.21
CA VAL A 88 8.32 1.57 6.75
C VAL A 88 7.55 1.86 5.46
N LEU A 89 6.58 2.76 5.53
CA LEU A 89 5.94 3.38 4.37
C LEU A 89 6.75 4.62 3.99
N ALA A 90 7.57 4.53 2.97
CA ALA A 90 8.52 5.58 2.60
C ALA A 90 7.82 6.87 2.14
N GLN A 91 8.18 8.02 2.69
CA GLN A 91 7.79 9.33 2.17
C GLN A 91 8.60 9.68 0.91
N ASP A 92 9.90 9.41 0.95
CA ASP A 92 10.83 9.49 -0.18
C ASP A 92 11.73 8.26 -0.12
N ALA A 93 11.65 7.43 -1.16
CA ALA A 93 12.33 6.14 -1.25
C ALA A 93 13.86 6.24 -1.19
N ASN A 94 14.44 7.37 -1.58
CA ASN A 94 15.87 7.60 -1.56
C ASN A 94 16.35 8.31 -0.28
N ALA A 95 15.64 9.33 0.16
CA ALA A 95 16.03 10.16 1.29
C ALA A 95 16.09 9.37 2.62
N ILE A 96 15.21 8.37 2.82
CA ILE A 96 15.18 7.60 4.07
C ILE A 96 16.20 6.46 4.13
N ARG A 97 16.90 6.15 3.03
CA ARG A 97 17.84 5.01 2.96
C ARG A 97 18.88 5.00 4.06
N PRO A 98 19.54 6.12 4.44
CA PRO A 98 20.54 6.09 5.52
C PRO A 98 19.97 5.61 6.85
N ALA A 99 18.73 5.99 7.21
CA ALA A 99 18.08 5.53 8.44
C ALA A 99 17.73 4.03 8.36
N VAL A 100 17.32 3.55 7.20
CA VAL A 100 17.04 2.13 6.96
C VAL A 100 18.34 1.30 6.99
N GLU A 101 19.42 1.79 6.37
CA GLU A 101 20.75 1.17 6.43
C GLU A 101 21.25 1.04 7.87
N LYS A 102 21.04 2.07 8.70
CA LYS A 102 21.37 2.03 10.13
C LYS A 102 20.61 0.91 10.84
N ALA A 103 19.27 0.81 10.63
CA ALA A 103 18.48 -0.27 11.23
C ALA A 103 19.00 -1.66 10.82
N VAL A 104 19.23 -1.88 9.53
CA VAL A 104 19.76 -3.15 9.00
C VAL A 104 21.14 -3.49 9.60
N ASN A 105 22.04 -2.51 9.69
CA ASN A 105 23.38 -2.68 10.28
C ASN A 105 23.33 -2.98 11.79
N GLU A 106 22.30 -2.52 12.50
CA GLU A 106 22.02 -2.87 13.90
C GLU A 106 21.32 -4.23 14.06
N GLY A 107 21.11 -4.96 12.95
CA GLY A 107 20.44 -6.27 12.93
C GLY A 107 18.92 -6.20 13.10
N ILE A 108 18.31 -5.04 12.89
CA ILE A 108 16.87 -4.84 12.93
C ILE A 108 16.30 -5.04 11.53
N PRO A 109 15.52 -6.10 11.27
CA PRO A 109 14.92 -6.34 9.97
C PRO A 109 13.93 -5.24 9.60
N VAL A 110 13.93 -4.87 8.30
CA VAL A 110 13.07 -3.81 7.77
C VAL A 110 12.18 -4.35 6.66
N ILE A 111 10.91 -3.96 6.71
CA ILE A 111 9.91 -4.18 5.67
C ILE A 111 9.65 -2.84 4.97
N GLY A 112 9.95 -2.77 3.67
CA GLY A 112 9.46 -1.72 2.77
C GLY A 112 7.99 -2.00 2.47
N TYR A 113 7.10 -1.24 3.09
CA TYR A 113 5.66 -1.42 3.07
C TYR A 113 5.03 -0.58 1.97
N ASP A 114 4.30 -1.22 1.07
CA ASP A 114 3.62 -0.64 -0.11
C ASP A 114 4.59 0.09 -1.05
N ARG A 115 5.37 1.05 -0.58
CA ARG A 115 6.35 1.82 -1.35
C ARG A 115 7.73 1.17 -1.29
N LEU A 116 8.42 1.13 -2.43
CA LEU A 116 9.73 0.48 -2.57
C LEU A 116 10.81 1.21 -1.76
N ILE A 117 11.54 0.44 -0.95
CA ILE A 117 12.84 0.82 -0.40
C ILE A 117 13.85 -0.15 -1.01
N GLU A 118 14.50 0.23 -2.11
CA GLU A 118 15.31 -0.68 -2.92
C GLU A 118 16.66 -0.97 -2.28
N MET A 119 16.66 -1.97 -1.39
CA MET A 119 17.82 -2.46 -0.65
C MET A 119 17.75 -3.99 -0.50
N LYS A 120 18.87 -4.69 -0.67
CA LYS A 120 18.96 -6.16 -0.67
C LYS A 120 18.38 -6.81 0.60
N ASP A 121 18.65 -6.20 1.76
CA ASP A 121 18.31 -6.76 3.07
C ASP A 121 16.97 -6.22 3.62
N VAL A 122 16.14 -5.65 2.73
CA VAL A 122 14.78 -5.16 3.03
C VAL A 122 13.76 -6.09 2.37
N LEU A 123 12.78 -6.57 3.15
CA LEU A 123 11.63 -7.28 2.60
C LEU A 123 10.68 -6.27 1.93
N TYR A 124 10.37 -6.46 0.66
CA TYR A 124 9.41 -5.61 -0.04
C TYR A 124 8.03 -6.26 -0.08
N ILE A 125 7.04 -5.64 0.56
CA ILE A 125 5.64 -6.10 0.58
C ILE A 125 4.75 -5.05 -0.05
N THR A 126 4.09 -5.40 -1.16
CA THR A 126 3.19 -4.51 -1.91
C THR A 126 2.22 -5.31 -2.78
N PHE A 127 1.42 -4.63 -3.60
CA PHE A 127 0.70 -5.24 -4.73
C PHE A 127 1.55 -5.23 -6.00
N ASP A 128 1.19 -6.04 -7.01
CA ASP A 128 1.84 -5.96 -8.32
C ASP A 128 1.46 -4.63 -9.01
N ASN A 129 2.29 -3.60 -8.79
CA ASN A 129 2.01 -2.25 -9.27
C ASN A 129 2.05 -2.15 -10.81
N LYS A 130 2.83 -2.99 -11.51
CA LYS A 130 2.77 -3.04 -12.98
C LYS A 130 1.44 -3.60 -13.44
N GLU A 131 0.93 -4.67 -12.78
CA GLU A 131 -0.39 -5.20 -13.11
C GLU A 131 -1.51 -4.20 -12.79
N VAL A 132 -1.39 -3.44 -11.69
CA VAL A 132 -2.32 -2.31 -11.43
C VAL A 132 -2.35 -1.36 -12.63
N GLY A 133 -1.18 -0.92 -13.10
CA GLY A 133 -1.09 -0.05 -14.28
C GLY A 133 -1.68 -0.66 -15.55
N ARG A 134 -1.44 -1.95 -15.80
CA ARG A 134 -2.06 -2.68 -16.94
C ARG A 134 -3.58 -2.71 -16.84
N ILE A 135 -4.12 -2.97 -15.65
CA ILE A 135 -5.58 -2.98 -15.40
C ILE A 135 -6.16 -1.59 -15.66
N GLN A 136 -5.57 -0.53 -15.11
CA GLN A 136 -5.98 0.85 -15.32
C GLN A 136 -6.10 1.19 -16.80
N ALA A 137 -5.03 0.92 -17.54
CA ALA A 137 -4.98 1.18 -18.97
C ALA A 137 -5.98 0.35 -19.77
N ARG A 138 -6.12 -0.96 -19.47
CA ARG A 138 -7.07 -1.85 -20.16
C ARG A 138 -8.51 -1.40 -19.96
N GLU A 139 -8.90 -1.05 -18.76
CA GLU A 139 -10.29 -0.67 -18.49
C GLU A 139 -10.65 0.69 -19.10
N VAL A 140 -9.73 1.66 -19.11
CA VAL A 140 -9.92 2.92 -19.84
C VAL A 140 -9.94 2.70 -21.36
N PHE A 141 -9.02 1.90 -21.89
CA PHE A 141 -8.91 1.62 -23.33
C PHE A 141 -10.11 0.86 -23.89
N LYS A 142 -10.76 -0.01 -23.10
CA LYS A 142 -12.02 -0.67 -23.48
C LYS A 142 -13.14 0.33 -23.74
N VAL A 143 -13.22 1.39 -22.95
CA VAL A 143 -14.26 2.42 -23.05
C VAL A 143 -13.93 3.40 -24.18
N LYS A 144 -12.67 3.79 -24.30
CA LYS A 144 -12.21 4.76 -25.30
C LYS A 144 -10.95 4.23 -26.00
N PRO A 145 -11.08 3.44 -27.10
CA PRO A 145 -9.95 2.78 -27.73
C PRO A 145 -9.08 3.67 -28.61
N ASP A 146 -9.39 4.95 -28.72
CA ASP A 146 -8.66 5.96 -29.49
C ASP A 146 -8.81 7.34 -28.87
N GLY A 147 -8.04 8.33 -29.36
CA GLY A 147 -8.19 9.73 -28.97
C GLY A 147 -7.05 10.29 -28.12
N SER A 148 -7.32 11.41 -27.46
CA SER A 148 -6.36 12.20 -26.70
C SER A 148 -6.38 11.79 -25.24
N TYR A 149 -5.30 11.21 -24.74
CA TYR A 149 -5.13 10.68 -23.39
C TYR A 149 -4.26 11.58 -22.54
N VAL A 150 -4.63 11.71 -21.29
CA VAL A 150 -3.85 12.36 -20.23
C VAL A 150 -3.45 11.34 -19.17
N PHE A 151 -2.21 11.44 -18.67
CA PHE A 151 -1.70 10.57 -17.60
C PHE A 151 -1.41 11.41 -16.35
N ILE A 152 -2.20 11.18 -15.30
CA ILE A 152 -2.00 11.79 -13.98
C ILE A 152 -1.21 10.79 -13.13
N LYS A 153 0.11 10.91 -13.15
CA LYS A 153 1.01 10.01 -12.42
C LYS A 153 1.02 10.32 -10.92
N GLY A 154 1.52 9.39 -10.10
CA GLY A 154 1.72 9.61 -8.67
C GLY A 154 2.89 10.54 -8.35
N SER A 155 3.40 10.50 -7.12
CA SER A 155 4.57 11.29 -6.71
C SER A 155 5.86 10.73 -7.30
N SER A 156 6.73 11.59 -7.81
CA SER A 156 8.06 11.20 -8.32
C SER A 156 9.03 10.70 -7.24
N ALA A 157 8.73 10.97 -5.96
CA ALA A 157 9.48 10.45 -4.82
C ALA A 157 9.12 8.98 -4.46
N ASP A 158 8.10 8.42 -5.13
CA ASP A 158 7.61 7.06 -4.94
C ASP A 158 7.74 6.26 -6.25
N PRO A 159 8.60 5.25 -6.31
CA PRO A 159 8.78 4.42 -7.51
C PRO A 159 7.50 3.72 -8.01
N ASN A 160 6.46 3.59 -7.17
CA ASN A 160 5.19 3.04 -7.61
C ASN A 160 4.57 3.85 -8.74
N ALA A 161 4.76 5.18 -8.77
CA ALA A 161 4.27 6.04 -9.86
C ALA A 161 4.81 5.58 -11.23
N ASP A 162 6.09 5.22 -11.28
CA ASP A 162 6.74 4.73 -12.51
C ASP A 162 6.37 3.29 -12.84
N PHE A 163 6.19 2.41 -11.84
CA PHE A 163 5.71 1.05 -12.10
C PHE A 163 4.30 1.04 -12.69
N LEU A 164 3.40 1.84 -12.14
CA LEU A 164 2.05 2.03 -12.68
C LEU A 164 2.11 2.53 -14.12
N PHE A 165 2.87 3.60 -14.37
CA PHE A 165 3.01 4.17 -15.70
C PHE A 165 3.65 3.18 -16.69
N SER A 166 4.65 2.40 -16.27
CA SER A 166 5.24 1.33 -17.07
C SER A 166 4.19 0.29 -17.47
N GLY A 167 3.36 -0.17 -16.51
CA GLY A 167 2.26 -1.09 -16.79
C GLY A 167 1.21 -0.48 -17.74
N GLN A 168 0.92 0.81 -17.61
CA GLN A 168 0.02 1.54 -18.53
C GLN A 168 0.59 1.57 -19.94
N MET A 169 1.90 1.82 -20.09
CA MET A 169 2.58 1.84 -21.39
C MET A 169 2.72 0.46 -22.03
N GLU A 170 2.80 -0.61 -21.25
CA GLU A 170 2.74 -1.99 -21.78
C GLU A 170 1.42 -2.28 -22.50
N VAL A 171 0.31 -1.66 -22.09
CA VAL A 171 -1.00 -1.82 -22.73
C VAL A 171 -1.23 -0.82 -23.86
N LEU A 172 -0.84 0.44 -23.67
CA LEU A 172 -1.18 1.53 -24.60
C LEU A 172 -0.08 1.82 -25.62
N GLY A 173 1.13 1.28 -25.44
CA GLY A 173 2.31 1.65 -26.21
C GLY A 173 2.13 1.49 -27.74
N ASP A 174 1.52 0.40 -28.18
CA ASP A 174 1.30 0.18 -29.62
C ASP A 174 0.20 1.10 -30.18
N ALA A 175 -0.85 1.40 -29.40
CA ALA A 175 -1.86 2.36 -29.80
C ALA A 175 -1.29 3.81 -29.84
N ILE A 176 -0.33 4.12 -28.99
CA ILE A 176 0.38 5.41 -29.01
C ILE A 176 1.32 5.48 -30.21
N LYS A 177 2.11 4.43 -30.48
CA LYS A 177 3.03 4.37 -31.65
C LYS A 177 2.29 4.47 -32.98
N SER A 178 1.11 3.87 -33.08
CA SER A 178 0.28 3.95 -34.30
C SER A 178 -0.48 5.28 -34.44
N GLY A 179 -0.43 6.16 -33.44
CA GLY A 179 -1.19 7.41 -33.41
C GLY A 179 -2.69 7.23 -33.13
N LYS A 180 -3.15 6.03 -32.84
CA LYS A 180 -4.53 5.74 -32.43
C LYS A 180 -4.86 6.39 -31.08
N VAL A 181 -3.93 6.33 -30.14
CA VAL A 181 -3.94 7.08 -28.88
C VAL A 181 -2.85 8.15 -28.93
N LYS A 182 -3.20 9.37 -28.53
CA LYS A 182 -2.26 10.49 -28.44
C LYS A 182 -2.06 10.83 -26.97
N ASN A 183 -0.84 10.70 -26.45
CA ASN A 183 -0.49 11.31 -25.17
C ASN A 183 -0.44 12.84 -25.35
N VAL A 184 -1.44 13.54 -24.80
CA VAL A 184 -1.55 14.99 -24.89
C VAL A 184 -1.18 15.69 -23.57
N GLY A 185 -0.73 14.92 -22.58
CA GLY A 185 -0.20 15.43 -21.32
C GLY A 185 0.06 14.33 -20.32
N ASP A 186 1.22 14.37 -19.66
CA ASP A 186 1.51 13.59 -18.48
C ASP A 186 2.23 14.42 -17.42
N ALA A 187 1.90 14.20 -16.15
CA ALA A 187 2.54 14.89 -15.05
C ALA A 187 2.58 14.01 -13.78
N TYR A 188 3.64 14.17 -13.01
CA TYR A 188 3.68 13.70 -11.64
C TYR A 188 2.80 14.58 -10.75
N THR A 189 2.24 13.95 -9.73
CA THR A 189 1.40 14.59 -8.72
C THR A 189 2.15 14.57 -7.39
N ASP A 190 2.74 15.71 -7.04
CA ASP A 190 3.52 15.83 -5.83
C ASP A 190 2.71 15.43 -4.59
N GLY A 191 3.32 14.55 -3.76
CA GLY A 191 2.74 14.00 -2.56
C GLY A 191 1.47 13.16 -2.78
N TRP A 192 1.12 12.77 -4.02
CA TRP A 192 -0.14 12.11 -4.38
C TRP A 192 -1.40 12.94 -4.08
N LEU A 193 -1.25 14.27 -3.85
CA LEU A 193 -2.31 15.14 -3.38
C LEU A 193 -3.41 15.36 -4.45
N PRO A 194 -4.70 15.11 -4.13
CA PRO A 194 -5.79 15.34 -5.07
C PRO A 194 -5.86 16.77 -5.63
N ALA A 195 -5.53 17.78 -4.81
CA ALA A 195 -5.50 19.17 -5.25
C ALA A 195 -4.40 19.44 -6.30
N ASN A 196 -3.26 18.72 -6.23
CA ASN A 196 -2.21 18.81 -7.23
C ASN A 196 -2.64 18.12 -8.54
N ALA A 197 -3.32 16.95 -8.42
CA ALA A 197 -3.89 16.27 -9.57
C ALA A 197 -4.96 17.12 -10.28
N GLN A 198 -5.80 17.81 -9.52
CA GLN A 198 -6.80 18.72 -10.08
C GLN A 198 -6.12 19.85 -10.87
N ARG A 199 -5.12 20.52 -10.30
CA ARG A 199 -4.36 21.57 -11.02
C ARG A 199 -3.69 21.04 -12.29
N ASN A 200 -3.07 19.86 -12.24
CA ASN A 200 -2.49 19.23 -13.42
C ASN A 200 -3.55 19.00 -14.50
N MET A 201 -4.72 18.47 -14.12
CA MET A 201 -5.81 18.22 -15.08
C MET A 201 -6.37 19.52 -15.66
N GLU A 202 -6.56 20.57 -14.86
CA GLU A 202 -6.99 21.90 -15.32
C GLU A 202 -6.02 22.51 -16.35
N GLN A 203 -4.72 22.33 -16.14
CA GLN A 203 -3.69 22.75 -17.10
C GLN A 203 -3.79 21.97 -18.41
N PHE A 204 -3.99 20.64 -18.34
CA PHE A 204 -4.15 19.83 -19.54
C PHE A 204 -5.43 20.15 -20.31
N LEU A 205 -6.54 20.38 -19.62
CA LEU A 205 -7.79 20.81 -20.25
C LEU A 205 -7.62 22.14 -20.98
N THR A 206 -6.95 23.10 -20.35
CA THR A 206 -6.66 24.41 -20.95
C THR A 206 -5.75 24.26 -22.18
N ALA A 207 -4.63 23.55 -22.06
CA ALA A 207 -3.65 23.38 -23.14
C ALA A 207 -4.26 22.67 -24.36
N ASN A 208 -5.18 21.76 -24.14
CA ASN A 208 -5.84 20.97 -25.17
C ASN A 208 -7.23 21.50 -25.58
N ARG A 209 -7.64 22.68 -25.09
CA ARG A 209 -8.95 23.28 -25.39
C ARG A 209 -10.11 22.29 -25.09
N ASN A 210 -10.05 21.64 -23.94
CA ASN A 210 -10.96 20.59 -23.47
C ASN A 210 -11.07 19.36 -24.40
N LYS A 211 -10.11 19.15 -25.33
CA LYS A 211 -10.06 17.97 -26.19
C LYS A 211 -9.26 16.86 -25.51
N VAL A 212 -9.79 16.30 -24.43
CA VAL A 212 -9.28 15.15 -23.69
C VAL A 212 -10.34 14.08 -23.72
N ASP A 213 -9.98 12.90 -24.24
CA ASP A 213 -10.88 11.78 -24.46
C ASP A 213 -10.80 10.72 -23.34
N ALA A 214 -9.66 10.64 -22.63
CA ALA A 214 -9.47 9.70 -21.54
C ALA A 214 -8.41 10.19 -20.54
N VAL A 215 -8.54 9.78 -19.27
CA VAL A 215 -7.58 10.06 -18.20
C VAL A 215 -7.14 8.75 -17.55
N VAL A 216 -5.83 8.48 -17.56
CA VAL A 216 -5.24 7.38 -16.81
C VAL A 216 -4.62 7.98 -15.55
N ALA A 217 -5.39 7.99 -14.46
CA ALA A 217 -4.95 8.48 -13.15
C ALA A 217 -4.43 7.30 -12.32
N SER A 218 -3.34 7.55 -11.59
CA SER A 218 -2.58 6.51 -10.91
C SER A 218 -3.23 5.99 -9.63
N ASN A 219 -4.02 6.82 -8.89
CA ASN A 219 -4.78 6.34 -7.74
C ASN A 219 -6.12 7.07 -7.62
N ASP A 220 -6.94 6.67 -6.65
CA ASP A 220 -8.29 7.19 -6.46
C ASP A 220 -8.31 8.63 -5.97
N GLY A 221 -7.32 9.05 -5.20
CA GLY A 221 -7.12 10.46 -4.80
C GLY A 221 -6.84 11.34 -6.01
N THR A 222 -5.88 10.96 -6.85
CA THR A 222 -5.54 11.70 -8.08
C THR A 222 -6.67 11.63 -9.11
N ALA A 223 -7.38 10.51 -9.21
CA ALA A 223 -8.61 10.38 -10.02
C ALA A 223 -9.70 11.35 -9.55
N GLY A 224 -9.88 11.51 -8.24
CA GLY A 224 -10.83 12.46 -7.65
C GLY A 224 -10.53 13.90 -8.06
N GLY A 225 -9.25 14.30 -8.02
CA GLY A 225 -8.81 15.61 -8.50
C GLY A 225 -9.09 15.80 -10.00
N ALA A 226 -8.74 14.80 -10.82
CA ALA A 226 -9.01 14.85 -12.26
C ALA A 226 -10.52 14.93 -12.56
N VAL A 227 -11.34 14.15 -11.87
CA VAL A 227 -12.82 14.18 -12.01
C VAL A 227 -13.38 15.54 -11.62
N ALA A 228 -12.85 16.19 -10.56
CA ALA A 228 -13.29 17.54 -10.17
C ALA A 228 -12.99 18.57 -11.26
N ALA A 229 -11.81 18.54 -11.88
CA ALA A 229 -11.47 19.40 -13.02
C ALA A 229 -12.37 19.13 -14.24
N LEU A 230 -12.64 17.85 -14.55
CA LEU A 230 -13.56 17.47 -15.62
C LEU A 230 -14.99 17.94 -15.35
N ALA A 231 -15.47 17.83 -14.10
CA ALA A 231 -16.79 18.27 -13.69
C ALA A 231 -17.00 19.77 -13.88
N ALA A 232 -15.98 20.58 -13.59
CA ALA A 232 -16.02 22.03 -13.81
C ALA A 232 -16.18 22.41 -15.30
N GLN A 233 -15.87 21.50 -16.22
CA GLN A 233 -16.05 21.64 -17.67
C GLN A 233 -17.26 20.86 -18.22
N GLY A 234 -18.08 20.27 -17.36
CA GLY A 234 -19.23 19.44 -17.78
C GLY A 234 -18.83 18.11 -18.44
N MET A 235 -17.60 17.63 -18.24
CA MET A 235 -17.04 16.44 -18.90
C MET A 235 -17.00 15.20 -17.98
N ALA A 236 -17.35 15.32 -16.70
CA ALA A 236 -17.36 14.19 -15.77
C ALA A 236 -18.40 13.13 -16.23
N GLY A 237 -17.98 11.87 -16.30
CA GLY A 237 -18.79 10.77 -16.80
C GLY A 237 -18.76 10.58 -18.33
N ALA A 238 -18.39 11.61 -19.10
CA ALA A 238 -18.13 11.49 -20.53
C ALA A 238 -16.70 11.03 -20.83
N VAL A 239 -15.74 11.42 -20.00
CA VAL A 239 -14.32 11.04 -20.09
C VAL A 239 -14.05 9.91 -19.12
N PRO A 240 -13.61 8.71 -19.58
CA PRO A 240 -13.23 7.62 -18.69
C PRO A 240 -12.01 7.97 -17.86
N VAL A 241 -12.03 7.60 -16.58
CA VAL A 241 -10.96 7.88 -15.61
C VAL A 241 -10.62 6.60 -14.84
N SER A 242 -9.35 6.25 -14.74
CA SER A 242 -8.90 5.15 -13.87
C SER A 242 -8.51 5.64 -12.47
N GLY A 243 -8.37 4.69 -11.56
CA GLY A 243 -7.82 4.88 -10.22
C GLY A 243 -7.34 3.56 -9.62
N GLN A 244 -6.86 3.58 -8.38
CA GLN A 244 -6.55 2.41 -7.56
C GLN A 244 -6.78 2.73 -6.09
N ASP A 245 -6.75 1.72 -5.26
CA ASP A 245 -6.84 1.59 -3.81
C ASP A 245 -8.22 1.16 -3.31
N GLY A 246 -9.31 1.44 -4.05
CA GLY A 246 -10.67 1.11 -3.64
C GLY A 246 -11.20 2.09 -2.58
N ASP A 247 -10.82 3.36 -2.65
CA ASP A 247 -11.32 4.39 -1.74
C ASP A 247 -12.86 4.45 -1.81
N HIS A 248 -13.52 4.63 -0.67
CA HIS A 248 -15.00 4.65 -0.61
C HIS A 248 -15.60 5.70 -1.54
N ALA A 249 -14.99 6.89 -1.59
CA ALA A 249 -15.42 7.95 -2.52
C ALA A 249 -15.23 7.56 -4.00
N ALA A 250 -14.17 6.81 -4.32
CA ALA A 250 -13.93 6.34 -5.68
C ALA A 250 -14.91 5.25 -6.10
N LEU A 251 -15.21 4.31 -5.21
CA LEU A 251 -16.22 3.27 -5.45
C LEU A 251 -17.62 3.89 -5.71
N ASN A 252 -17.96 4.98 -5.02
CA ASN A 252 -19.16 5.77 -5.34
C ASN A 252 -19.04 6.44 -6.72
N ARG A 253 -17.88 7.05 -7.08
CA ARG A 253 -17.67 7.61 -8.44
C ARG A 253 -17.78 6.53 -9.52
N VAL A 254 -17.29 5.31 -9.26
CA VAL A 254 -17.47 4.16 -10.16
C VAL A 254 -18.96 3.83 -10.32
N ALA A 255 -19.71 3.78 -9.23
CA ALA A 255 -21.16 3.53 -9.26
C ALA A 255 -21.95 4.64 -9.99
N LEU A 256 -21.53 5.90 -9.83
CA LEU A 256 -22.09 7.06 -10.53
C LEU A 256 -21.68 7.12 -12.02
N GLY A 257 -20.65 6.39 -12.44
CA GLY A 257 -20.10 6.41 -13.81
C GLY A 257 -19.15 7.56 -14.08
N THR A 258 -18.68 8.30 -13.07
CA THR A 258 -17.71 9.38 -13.22
C THR A 258 -16.25 8.92 -13.07
N GLN A 259 -16.03 7.66 -12.67
CA GLN A 259 -14.77 6.94 -12.71
C GLN A 259 -15.04 5.57 -13.33
N THR A 260 -14.14 5.08 -14.19
CA THR A 260 -14.33 3.83 -14.93
C THR A 260 -13.93 2.61 -14.12
N VAL A 261 -12.83 2.71 -13.39
CA VAL A 261 -12.26 1.63 -12.59
C VAL A 261 -11.55 2.19 -11.36
N SER A 262 -11.70 1.50 -10.24
CA SER A 262 -10.76 1.56 -9.13
C SER A 262 -10.10 0.19 -8.98
N VAL A 263 -8.79 0.12 -9.10
CA VAL A 263 -8.08 -1.14 -8.90
C VAL A 263 -7.90 -1.35 -7.39
N TRP A 264 -8.73 -2.21 -6.83
CA TRP A 264 -8.77 -2.45 -5.39
C TRP A 264 -7.51 -3.16 -4.89
N LYS A 265 -6.89 -2.57 -3.91
CA LYS A 265 -5.78 -3.07 -3.12
C LYS A 265 -6.29 -3.28 -1.69
N ASP A 266 -6.66 -4.50 -1.31
CA ASP A 266 -7.19 -4.75 0.05
C ASP A 266 -6.13 -4.47 1.12
N ALA A 267 -6.19 -3.28 1.71
CA ALA A 267 -5.28 -2.80 2.73
C ALA A 267 -5.27 -3.70 3.98
N ARG A 268 -6.37 -4.41 4.26
CA ARG A 268 -6.45 -5.37 5.37
C ARG A 268 -5.54 -6.57 5.13
N LEU A 269 -5.49 -7.06 3.88
CA LEU A 269 -4.60 -8.16 3.50
C LEU A 269 -3.14 -7.72 3.54
N LEU A 270 -2.83 -6.54 2.98
CA LEU A 270 -1.47 -6.00 2.97
C LEU A 270 -0.94 -5.76 4.39
N GLY A 271 -1.75 -5.08 5.22
CA GLY A 271 -1.38 -4.77 6.61
C GLY A 271 -1.20 -6.03 7.46
N ARG A 272 -2.11 -7.00 7.35
CA ARG A 272 -1.98 -8.29 8.04
C ARG A 272 -0.69 -9.00 7.62
N THR A 273 -0.43 -9.12 6.31
CA THR A 273 0.79 -9.74 5.80
C THR A 273 2.04 -9.08 6.37
N ALA A 274 2.11 -7.76 6.35
CA ALA A 274 3.26 -7.04 6.89
C ALA A 274 3.43 -7.24 8.40
N GLY A 275 2.35 -7.20 9.18
CA GLY A 275 2.38 -7.42 10.62
C GLY A 275 2.84 -8.85 10.98
N GLU A 276 2.34 -9.86 10.28
CA GLU A 276 2.73 -11.27 10.47
C GLU A 276 4.21 -11.50 10.11
N GLN A 277 4.67 -10.94 8.98
CA GLN A 277 6.09 -11.05 8.59
C GLN A 277 7.01 -10.27 9.54
N ALA A 278 6.60 -9.10 10.01
CA ALA A 278 7.37 -8.35 11.00
C ALA A 278 7.54 -9.13 12.31
N MET A 279 6.47 -9.79 12.79
CA MET A 279 6.54 -10.66 13.98
C MET A 279 7.44 -11.87 13.77
N THR A 280 7.42 -12.46 12.57
CA THR A 280 8.27 -13.61 12.19
C THR A 280 9.75 -13.20 12.16
N LEU A 281 10.05 -12.06 11.56
CA LEU A 281 11.41 -11.50 11.50
C LEU A 281 11.92 -11.09 12.90
N ALA A 282 11.08 -10.44 13.71
CA ALA A 282 11.42 -10.04 15.07
C ALA A 282 11.74 -11.23 16.01
N LYS A 283 11.22 -12.42 15.71
CA LYS A 283 11.54 -13.68 16.40
C LYS A 283 12.83 -14.34 15.90
N GLY A 284 13.56 -13.69 14.97
CA GLY A 284 14.87 -14.15 14.49
C GLY A 284 14.84 -15.02 13.23
N THR A 285 13.69 -15.18 12.58
CA THR A 285 13.63 -15.83 11.25
C THR A 285 14.38 -14.96 10.24
N LYS A 286 15.24 -15.58 9.44
CA LYS A 286 15.99 -14.87 8.40
C LYS A 286 15.10 -14.56 7.20
N LEU A 287 15.43 -13.49 6.47
CA LEU A 287 14.68 -13.02 5.30
C LEU A 287 14.49 -14.12 4.25
N GLU A 288 15.52 -14.92 3.99
CA GLU A 288 15.53 -15.99 2.99
C GLU A 288 14.66 -17.21 3.38
N ALA A 289 14.31 -17.32 4.66
CA ALA A 289 13.50 -18.42 5.20
C ALA A 289 11.99 -18.08 5.27
N LEU A 290 11.62 -16.85 4.94
CA LEU A 290 10.21 -16.43 4.95
C LEU A 290 9.41 -17.17 3.90
N GLN A 291 8.20 -17.61 4.28
CA GLN A 291 7.28 -18.27 3.37
C GLN A 291 6.47 -17.27 2.54
N GLY A 292 6.07 -17.68 1.32
CA GLY A 292 5.27 -16.84 0.42
C GLY A 292 6.06 -15.75 -0.28
N THR A 293 7.37 -15.73 -0.13
CA THR A 293 8.25 -14.75 -0.77
C THR A 293 8.71 -15.20 -2.16
N LYS A 294 9.11 -14.24 -2.97
CA LYS A 294 9.76 -14.45 -4.27
C LYS A 294 10.91 -13.47 -4.48
N ALA A 295 11.87 -13.84 -5.32
CA ALA A 295 12.89 -12.91 -5.78
C ALA A 295 12.28 -11.84 -6.69
N TRP A 296 12.73 -10.60 -6.55
CA TRP A 296 12.27 -9.46 -7.34
C TRP A 296 13.44 -8.50 -7.59
N ALA A 297 13.58 -7.99 -8.79
CA ALA A 297 14.67 -7.09 -9.19
C ALA A 297 14.22 -6.06 -10.25
N ASP A 298 12.92 -5.73 -10.26
CA ASP A 298 12.36 -4.79 -11.25
C ASP A 298 12.48 -3.33 -10.86
N GLY A 299 13.10 -3.04 -9.72
CA GLY A 299 13.36 -1.69 -9.25
C GLY A 299 14.31 -0.89 -10.16
N PRO A 300 14.31 0.44 -10.06
CA PRO A 300 15.14 1.31 -10.92
C PRO A 300 16.64 1.05 -10.77
N ARG A 301 17.08 0.53 -9.62
CA ARG A 301 18.48 0.20 -9.34
C ARG A 301 18.82 -1.26 -9.61
N LYS A 302 17.86 -2.09 -9.99
CA LYS A 302 18.03 -3.53 -10.27
C LYS A 302 18.61 -4.33 -9.08
N VAL A 303 18.32 -3.90 -7.86
CA VAL A 303 18.74 -4.62 -6.66
C VAL A 303 17.87 -5.88 -6.51
N ALA A 304 18.51 -7.04 -6.37
CA ALA A 304 17.82 -8.28 -6.06
C ALA A 304 17.26 -8.22 -4.61
N MET A 305 15.95 -8.34 -4.48
CA MET A 305 15.23 -8.25 -3.22
C MET A 305 14.35 -9.48 -3.00
N THR A 306 14.03 -9.75 -1.74
CA THR A 306 12.95 -10.65 -1.36
C THR A 306 11.65 -9.88 -1.30
N SER A 307 10.58 -10.38 -1.91
CA SER A 307 9.31 -9.66 -1.99
C SER A 307 8.08 -10.55 -1.79
N ILE A 308 6.99 -9.93 -1.37
CA ILE A 308 5.63 -10.45 -1.41
C ILE A 308 4.80 -9.47 -2.25
N LEU A 309 4.35 -9.91 -3.42
CA LEU A 309 3.49 -9.11 -4.28
C LEU A 309 2.08 -9.68 -4.28
N LEU A 310 1.13 -8.90 -3.78
CA LEU A 310 -0.28 -9.26 -3.73
C LEU A 310 -0.98 -8.98 -5.06
N THR A 311 -2.06 -9.69 -5.32
CA THR A 311 -2.84 -9.54 -6.56
C THR A 311 -3.87 -8.42 -6.41
N PRO A 312 -3.84 -7.38 -7.27
CA PRO A 312 -4.87 -6.35 -7.31
C PRO A 312 -6.14 -6.83 -8.02
N VAL A 313 -7.28 -6.22 -7.71
CA VAL A 313 -8.59 -6.58 -8.28
C VAL A 313 -9.23 -5.37 -8.96
N PRO A 314 -9.57 -5.42 -10.28
CA PRO A 314 -10.31 -4.33 -10.92
C PRO A 314 -11.75 -4.26 -10.40
N ILE A 315 -12.16 -3.07 -9.94
CA ILE A 315 -13.54 -2.80 -9.57
C ILE A 315 -14.12 -1.78 -10.55
N THR A 316 -15.12 -2.23 -11.26
CA THR A 316 -15.91 -1.45 -12.22
C THR A 316 -17.39 -1.41 -11.77
N LYS A 317 -18.23 -0.69 -12.49
CA LYS A 317 -19.68 -0.65 -12.19
C LYS A 317 -20.38 -2.02 -12.25
N ASP A 318 -19.74 -3.02 -12.90
CA ASP A 318 -20.33 -4.33 -13.12
C ASP A 318 -20.07 -5.31 -11.97
N ASN A 319 -19.09 -5.02 -11.09
CA ASN A 319 -18.68 -5.92 -10.00
C ASN A 319 -18.43 -5.20 -8.64
N LEU A 320 -19.09 -4.09 -8.40
CA LEU A 320 -19.05 -3.37 -7.10
C LEU A 320 -19.50 -4.24 -5.90
N ASP A 321 -20.28 -5.28 -6.16
CA ASP A 321 -20.67 -6.27 -5.15
C ASP A 321 -19.46 -7.00 -4.52
N VAL A 322 -18.37 -7.16 -5.24
CA VAL A 322 -17.12 -7.78 -4.73
C VAL A 322 -16.62 -7.05 -3.47
N VAL A 323 -16.50 -5.74 -3.51
CA VAL A 323 -16.02 -4.93 -2.37
C VAL A 323 -17.07 -4.78 -1.27
N ILE A 324 -18.36 -4.77 -1.64
CA ILE A 324 -19.48 -4.72 -0.67
C ILE A 324 -19.54 -6.05 0.12
N GLN A 325 -19.52 -7.20 -0.56
CA GLN A 325 -19.55 -8.52 0.08
C GLN A 325 -18.30 -8.82 0.89
N ALA A 326 -17.15 -8.29 0.48
CA ALA A 326 -15.92 -8.36 1.26
C ALA A 326 -15.97 -7.50 2.54
N GLY A 327 -17.04 -6.73 2.77
CA GLY A 327 -17.14 -5.80 3.92
C GLY A 327 -16.09 -4.67 3.86
N TRP A 328 -15.63 -4.34 2.65
CA TRP A 328 -14.68 -3.24 2.44
C TRP A 328 -15.39 -1.88 2.54
N VAL A 329 -16.55 -1.77 1.96
CA VAL A 329 -17.36 -0.55 1.92
C VAL A 329 -18.85 -0.86 2.11
N PRO A 330 -19.62 -0.07 2.87
CA PRO A 330 -21.07 -0.23 2.97
C PRO A 330 -21.78 0.06 1.63
N LYS A 331 -22.85 -0.71 1.32
CA LYS A 331 -23.63 -0.54 0.07
C LYS A 331 -24.22 0.87 -0.07
N ASP A 332 -24.70 1.44 1.01
CA ASP A 332 -25.31 2.79 1.02
C ASP A 332 -24.28 3.89 0.68
N VAL A 333 -23.00 3.69 1.05
CA VAL A 333 -21.91 4.59 0.67
C VAL A 333 -21.64 4.50 -0.82
N VAL A 334 -21.49 3.27 -1.36
CA VAL A 334 -21.24 3.04 -2.80
C VAL A 334 -22.40 3.61 -3.64
N CYS A 335 -23.63 3.38 -3.21
CA CYS A 335 -24.82 3.67 -4.00
C CYS A 335 -25.41 5.07 -3.77
N ARG A 336 -24.75 5.92 -3.00
CA ARG A 336 -25.22 7.27 -2.71
C ARG A 336 -25.37 8.10 -3.99
N GLY A 337 -26.60 8.57 -4.26
CA GLY A 337 -26.92 9.39 -5.44
C GLY A 337 -26.94 8.63 -6.77
N VAL A 338 -26.74 7.31 -6.75
CA VAL A 338 -26.75 6.48 -7.96
C VAL A 338 -28.20 6.28 -8.44
N LYS A 339 -28.47 6.58 -9.71
CA LYS A 339 -29.77 6.32 -10.33
C LYS A 339 -29.96 4.82 -10.57
N ALA A 340 -31.19 4.34 -10.40
CA ALA A 340 -31.55 2.95 -10.71
C ALA A 340 -31.10 2.57 -12.13
N GLY A 341 -30.54 1.37 -12.28
CA GLY A 341 -30.01 0.87 -13.55
C GLY A 341 -28.59 1.33 -13.92
N THR A 342 -27.97 2.26 -13.17
CA THR A 342 -26.60 2.73 -13.48
C THR A 342 -25.54 1.70 -13.08
N ALA A 343 -25.64 1.12 -11.90
CA ALA A 343 -24.75 0.09 -11.40
C ALA A 343 -25.55 -1.08 -10.83
N LYS A 344 -25.18 -2.31 -11.21
CA LYS A 344 -25.89 -3.54 -10.82
C LYS A 344 -26.01 -3.69 -9.29
N ALA A 345 -24.95 -3.39 -8.57
CA ALA A 345 -24.90 -3.51 -7.11
C ALA A 345 -25.85 -2.52 -6.38
N CYS A 346 -26.33 -1.48 -7.07
CA CYS A 346 -27.20 -0.41 -6.52
C CYS A 346 -28.70 -0.57 -6.86
N ASN A 347 -29.06 -1.66 -7.50
CA ASN A 347 -30.45 -1.99 -7.82
C ASN A 347 -31.13 -2.76 -6.67
#